data_b253f9d6f808d0ac44a3ca71fc862fda
#
_entry.id   b253f9d6f808d0ac44a3ca71fc862fda
#
_cell.length_a   1.000
_cell.length_b   1.000
_cell.length_c   1.000
_cell.angle_alpha   90.00
_cell.angle_beta   90.00
_cell.angle_gamma   90.00
#
_symmetry.space_group_name_H-M   'P 1'
#
loop_
_entity.id
_entity.type
_entity.pdbx_description
1 polymer ?
#
loop_
_entity_poly.entity_id
_entity_poly.type
_entity_poly.pdbx_seq_one_letter_code
_entity_poly.pdbx_strand_id
1 'polypeptide(L)'
;HKGTICVDTQRVLNTQDSFDDRSNTERLVAGVCRAVINMGYNIGGFDAYVTSEVVPSAGVSSSASFEMLIGGIINDLFNNGSMTIKECARAGQYAENVFWNKSSGLMDQIACAVGGAVYMDFKTDGDVTFESFDLPFRSNGYTMILINTGKGHADLSAEYSAIPLEMYSVAQSLGCRRLCDTTKQEFLNNITEIKGNDRALLRTLHFYNENERVECVRKSNDIEQILSMIEKSGHSSWELLQNCWCEGAYKEQRITVALALSNEFIGHDGGVCRVHGGGFAGVILAVIKDSLVSSYVDKMSAVFDRSNVRRIDIRPYGLVKVKDM
;
A
#
# COMPACT_ATOMS: atom_id res chain seq x y z
N HIS A 1 -17.87 -4.21 7.01
CA HIS A 1 -19.26 -3.86 7.32
C HIS A 1 -20.15 -5.08 7.12
N LYS A 2 -21.00 -5.38 8.09
CA LYS A 2 -21.98 -6.47 7.95
C LYS A 2 -23.36 -5.84 7.91
N GLY A 3 -24.01 -5.82 6.76
CA GLY A 3 -25.35 -5.27 6.59
C GLY A 3 -25.56 -4.69 5.20
N THR A 4 -26.77 -4.21 4.97
CA THR A 4 -27.17 -3.55 3.72
C THR A 4 -26.74 -2.09 3.78
N ILE A 5 -26.15 -1.58 2.72
CA ILE A 5 -25.92 -0.15 2.47
C ILE A 5 -26.78 0.27 1.28
N CYS A 6 -27.19 1.52 1.27
CA CYS A 6 -27.99 2.09 0.18
C CYS A 6 -27.44 3.47 -0.17
N VAL A 7 -27.06 3.65 -1.44
CA VAL A 7 -26.58 4.93 -1.96
C VAL A 7 -27.59 5.43 -3.00
N ASP A 8 -28.16 6.59 -2.73
CA ASP A 8 -29.12 7.22 -3.64
C ASP A 8 -28.37 7.87 -4.81
N THR A 9 -28.61 7.38 -6.01
CA THR A 9 -28.01 7.89 -7.24
C THR A 9 -28.38 9.35 -7.55
N GLN A 10 -29.55 9.82 -7.13
CA GLN A 10 -29.94 11.21 -7.28
C GLN A 10 -29.07 12.13 -6.40
N ARG A 11 -28.78 11.71 -5.17
CA ARG A 11 -27.82 12.43 -4.32
C ARG A 11 -26.42 12.45 -4.91
N VAL A 12 -26.00 11.35 -5.55
CA VAL A 12 -24.68 11.30 -6.23
C VAL A 12 -24.60 12.34 -7.35
N LEU A 13 -25.68 12.60 -8.08
CA LEU A 13 -25.74 13.63 -9.13
C LEU A 13 -25.66 15.05 -8.59
N ASN A 14 -26.08 15.29 -7.34
CA ASN A 14 -25.97 16.59 -6.68
C ASN A 14 -24.53 16.88 -6.25
N THR A 15 -23.84 17.75 -6.99
CA THR A 15 -22.41 18.06 -6.75
C THR A 15 -22.13 18.73 -5.39
N GLN A 16 -23.12 19.23 -4.71
CA GLN A 16 -22.98 19.84 -3.37
C GLN A 16 -23.12 18.84 -2.23
N ASP A 17 -23.53 17.59 -2.51
CA ASP A 17 -23.70 16.57 -1.47
C ASP A 17 -22.38 15.86 -1.17
N SER A 18 -21.88 15.99 0.05
CA SER A 18 -20.64 15.38 0.55
C SER A 18 -20.85 14.01 1.21
N PHE A 19 -22.09 13.61 1.41
CA PHE A 19 -22.43 12.36 2.11
C PHE A 19 -21.89 12.27 3.55
N ASP A 20 -21.64 13.38 4.22
CA ASP A 20 -21.09 13.41 5.59
C ASP A 20 -22.00 12.77 6.64
N ASP A 21 -23.31 12.69 6.35
CA ASP A 21 -24.31 11.99 7.17
C ASP A 21 -24.30 10.45 7.00
N ARG A 22 -23.42 9.91 6.16
CA ARG A 22 -23.39 8.49 5.78
C ARG A 22 -22.18 7.75 6.33
N SER A 23 -22.28 6.41 6.36
CA SER A 23 -21.16 5.55 6.73
C SER A 23 -20.00 5.67 5.74
N ASN A 24 -18.78 5.38 6.19
CA ASN A 24 -17.60 5.40 5.33
C ASN A 24 -17.76 4.50 4.08
N THR A 25 -18.46 3.38 4.20
CA THR A 25 -18.71 2.49 3.05
C THR A 25 -19.65 3.14 2.03
N GLU A 26 -20.71 3.80 2.47
CA GLU A 26 -21.61 4.55 1.57
C GLU A 26 -20.88 5.73 0.92
N ARG A 27 -20.05 6.44 1.67
CA ARG A 27 -19.20 7.53 1.18
C ARG A 27 -18.24 7.06 0.09
N LEU A 28 -17.60 5.90 0.25
CA LEU A 28 -16.73 5.32 -0.77
C LEU A 28 -17.49 4.99 -2.05
N VAL A 29 -18.66 4.35 -1.95
CA VAL A 29 -19.51 4.05 -3.12
C VAL A 29 -19.94 5.34 -3.82
N ALA A 30 -20.45 6.32 -3.08
CA ALA A 30 -20.86 7.61 -3.62
C ALA A 30 -19.70 8.35 -4.29
N GLY A 31 -18.50 8.31 -3.68
CA GLY A 31 -17.29 8.92 -4.20
C GLY A 31 -16.83 8.30 -5.51
N VAL A 32 -16.82 6.96 -5.61
CA VAL A 32 -16.50 6.26 -6.87
C VAL A 32 -17.51 6.64 -7.96
N CYS A 33 -18.81 6.60 -7.66
CA CYS A 33 -19.85 7.00 -8.62
C CYS A 33 -19.67 8.46 -9.08
N ARG A 34 -19.39 9.39 -8.17
CA ARG A 34 -19.15 10.80 -8.48
C ARG A 34 -17.92 10.98 -9.39
N ALA A 35 -16.84 10.28 -9.09
CA ALA A 35 -15.63 10.32 -9.92
C ALA A 35 -15.88 9.80 -11.34
N VAL A 36 -16.63 8.71 -11.46
CA VAL A 36 -17.02 8.11 -12.74
C VAL A 36 -17.83 9.13 -13.59
N ILE A 37 -18.79 9.83 -12.98
CA ILE A 37 -19.57 10.89 -13.65
C ILE A 37 -18.65 12.04 -14.08
N ASN A 38 -17.77 12.50 -13.20
CA ASN A 38 -16.85 13.61 -13.50
C ASN A 38 -15.89 13.30 -14.65
N MET A 39 -15.59 12.01 -14.89
CA MET A 39 -14.82 11.54 -16.03
C MET A 39 -15.65 11.38 -17.33
N GLY A 40 -16.97 11.64 -17.26
CA GLY A 40 -17.87 11.56 -18.43
C GLY A 40 -18.45 10.17 -18.68
N TYR A 41 -18.35 9.26 -17.74
CA TYR A 41 -18.92 7.92 -17.81
C TYR A 41 -20.33 7.84 -17.19
N ASN A 42 -21.04 6.78 -17.52
CA ASN A 42 -22.39 6.56 -17.04
C ASN A 42 -22.40 5.82 -15.70
N ILE A 43 -23.41 6.11 -14.89
CA ILE A 43 -23.80 5.31 -13.73
C ILE A 43 -25.27 4.91 -13.83
N GLY A 44 -25.68 3.88 -13.07
CA GLY A 44 -27.08 3.46 -12.95
C GLY A 44 -27.28 2.73 -11.64
N GLY A 45 -28.54 2.40 -11.34
CA GLY A 45 -28.88 1.60 -10.18
C GLY A 45 -28.52 0.13 -10.37
N PHE A 46 -27.95 -0.47 -9.33
CA PHE A 46 -27.69 -1.91 -9.28
C PHE A 46 -27.75 -2.43 -7.84
N ASP A 47 -28.03 -3.72 -7.71
CA ASP A 47 -27.90 -4.45 -6.46
C ASP A 47 -26.68 -5.36 -6.52
N ALA A 48 -25.88 -5.42 -5.46
CA ALA A 48 -24.71 -6.25 -5.38
C ALA A 48 -24.61 -6.98 -4.04
N TYR A 49 -24.30 -8.26 -4.09
CA TYR A 49 -23.89 -9.04 -2.92
C TYR A 49 -22.38 -9.13 -2.89
N VAL A 50 -21.76 -8.59 -1.84
CA VAL A 50 -20.30 -8.48 -1.73
C VAL A 50 -19.81 -9.34 -0.58
N THR A 51 -18.79 -10.19 -0.86
CA THR A 51 -18.03 -10.92 0.16
C THR A 51 -16.57 -10.52 0.11
N SER A 52 -15.88 -10.57 1.23
CA SER A 52 -14.45 -10.26 1.30
C SER A 52 -13.77 -11.09 2.40
N GLU A 53 -12.61 -11.64 2.06
CA GLU A 53 -11.67 -12.24 3.02
C GLU A 53 -10.53 -11.28 3.39
N VAL A 54 -10.49 -10.10 2.75
CA VAL A 54 -9.51 -9.05 3.08
C VAL A 54 -9.83 -8.47 4.45
N VAL A 55 -8.87 -8.54 5.37
CA VAL A 55 -9.07 -8.10 6.75
C VAL A 55 -9.14 -6.57 6.80
N PRO A 56 -10.25 -6.01 7.28
CA PRO A 56 -10.36 -4.56 7.44
C PRO A 56 -9.33 -4.04 8.45
N SER A 57 -8.80 -2.85 8.19
CA SER A 57 -7.88 -2.14 9.09
C SER A 57 -6.55 -2.87 9.42
N ALA A 58 -6.20 -3.89 8.64
CA ALA A 58 -4.96 -4.64 8.80
C ALA A 58 -3.80 -4.08 7.94
N GLY A 59 -3.92 -2.90 7.36
CA GLY A 59 -2.88 -2.32 6.50
C GLY A 59 -2.71 -3.03 5.14
N VAL A 60 -3.71 -3.78 4.70
CA VAL A 60 -3.72 -4.54 3.43
C VAL A 60 -4.74 -3.99 2.43
N SER A 61 -5.03 -2.70 2.51
CA SER A 61 -5.79 -1.92 1.51
C SER A 61 -7.17 -2.47 1.16
N SER A 62 -7.94 -2.86 2.20
CA SER A 62 -9.30 -3.35 2.01
C SER A 62 -10.25 -2.33 1.37
N SER A 63 -10.02 -1.02 1.58
CA SER A 63 -10.78 0.05 0.93
C SER A 63 -10.53 0.08 -0.57
N ALA A 64 -9.27 0.09 -1.00
CA ALA A 64 -8.91 0.10 -2.42
C ALA A 64 -9.47 -1.14 -3.16
N SER A 65 -9.40 -2.33 -2.53
CA SER A 65 -10.01 -3.53 -3.09
C SER A 65 -11.52 -3.38 -3.31
N PHE A 66 -12.23 -2.78 -2.34
CA PHE A 66 -13.66 -2.53 -2.44
C PHE A 66 -13.99 -1.47 -3.50
N GLU A 67 -13.23 -0.38 -3.55
CA GLU A 67 -13.39 0.68 -4.55
C GLU A 67 -13.20 0.15 -5.97
N MET A 68 -12.18 -0.70 -6.18
CA MET A 68 -11.96 -1.34 -7.48
C MET A 68 -13.11 -2.26 -7.87
N LEU A 69 -13.69 -3.00 -6.91
CA LEU A 69 -14.88 -3.81 -7.17
C LEU A 69 -16.07 -2.94 -7.62
N ILE A 70 -16.37 -1.84 -6.93
CA ILE A 70 -17.45 -0.93 -7.30
C ILE A 70 -17.19 -0.29 -8.67
N GLY A 71 -15.97 0.22 -8.91
CA GLY A 71 -15.58 0.75 -10.22
C GLY A 71 -15.73 -0.26 -11.35
N GLY A 72 -15.33 -1.51 -11.11
CA GLY A 72 -15.49 -2.61 -12.07
C GLY A 72 -16.94 -2.95 -12.39
N ILE A 73 -17.81 -3.02 -11.37
CA ILE A 73 -19.25 -3.24 -11.56
C ILE A 73 -19.85 -2.12 -12.43
N ILE A 74 -19.56 -0.85 -12.12
CA ILE A 74 -20.06 0.29 -12.88
C ILE A 74 -19.53 0.27 -14.32
N ASN A 75 -18.25 -0.05 -14.49
CA ASN A 75 -17.63 -0.15 -15.81
C ASN A 75 -18.28 -1.24 -16.66
N ASP A 76 -18.53 -2.42 -16.10
CA ASP A 76 -19.15 -3.52 -16.84
C ASP A 76 -20.63 -3.25 -17.15
N LEU A 77 -21.42 -2.81 -16.16
CA LEU A 77 -22.87 -2.66 -16.31
C LEU A 77 -23.28 -1.45 -17.17
N PHE A 78 -22.55 -0.34 -17.08
CA PHE A 78 -23.02 0.93 -17.66
C PHE A 78 -22.07 1.52 -18.69
N ASN A 79 -20.84 0.98 -18.84
CA ASN A 79 -19.82 1.54 -19.72
C ASN A 79 -19.17 0.51 -20.64
N ASN A 80 -19.72 -0.70 -20.74
CA ASN A 80 -19.22 -1.79 -21.61
C ASN A 80 -17.71 -2.07 -21.43
N GLY A 81 -17.15 -1.89 -20.24
CA GLY A 81 -15.74 -2.10 -19.96
C GLY A 81 -14.81 -1.05 -20.53
N SER A 82 -15.31 0.14 -20.93
CA SER A 82 -14.50 1.16 -21.61
C SER A 82 -13.60 1.98 -20.68
N MET A 83 -13.84 1.95 -19.35
CA MET A 83 -12.96 2.59 -18.38
C MET A 83 -11.65 1.82 -18.26
N THR A 84 -10.55 2.54 -18.32
CA THR A 84 -9.21 1.98 -18.10
C THR A 84 -8.96 1.67 -16.63
N ILE A 85 -7.94 0.83 -16.35
CA ILE A 85 -7.47 0.56 -14.97
C ILE A 85 -7.10 1.86 -14.25
N LYS A 86 -6.42 2.80 -14.93
CA LYS A 86 -6.05 4.10 -14.36
C LYS A 86 -7.28 4.91 -13.96
N GLU A 87 -8.31 4.93 -14.77
CA GLU A 87 -9.54 5.67 -14.49
C GLU A 87 -10.29 5.04 -13.31
N CYS A 88 -10.41 3.72 -13.26
CA CYS A 88 -10.97 3.04 -12.11
C CYS A 88 -10.17 3.33 -10.82
N ALA A 89 -8.83 3.29 -10.89
CA ALA A 89 -7.97 3.60 -9.75
C ALA A 89 -8.11 5.06 -9.30
N ARG A 90 -8.20 6.01 -10.22
CA ARG A 90 -8.44 7.42 -9.92
C ARG A 90 -9.82 7.66 -9.31
N ALA A 91 -10.83 6.90 -9.72
CA ALA A 91 -12.16 6.97 -9.09
C ALA A 91 -12.12 6.53 -7.63
N GLY A 92 -11.39 5.44 -7.32
CA GLY A 92 -11.18 5.00 -5.94
C GLY A 92 -10.40 6.02 -5.11
N GLN A 93 -9.28 6.52 -5.63
CA GLN A 93 -8.49 7.56 -4.97
C GLN A 93 -9.33 8.82 -4.67
N TYR A 94 -10.12 9.26 -5.63
CA TYR A 94 -11.03 10.39 -5.44
C TYR A 94 -12.03 10.12 -4.29
N ALA A 95 -12.60 8.93 -4.23
CA ALA A 95 -13.51 8.54 -3.16
C ALA A 95 -12.84 8.60 -1.77
N GLU A 96 -11.61 8.08 -1.63
CA GLU A 96 -10.86 8.20 -0.37
C GLU A 96 -10.54 9.65 -0.02
N ASN A 97 -10.01 10.43 -0.96
CA ASN A 97 -9.50 11.77 -0.69
C ASN A 97 -10.63 12.80 -0.46
N VAL A 98 -11.71 12.72 -1.24
CA VAL A 98 -12.76 13.74 -1.22
C VAL A 98 -13.96 13.36 -0.35
N PHE A 99 -14.38 12.09 -0.39
CA PHE A 99 -15.55 11.63 0.35
C PHE A 99 -15.21 11.05 1.71
N TRP A 100 -14.09 10.36 1.83
CA TRP A 100 -13.68 9.78 3.12
C TRP A 100 -12.70 10.67 3.89
N ASN A 101 -12.19 11.75 3.30
CA ASN A 101 -11.18 12.64 3.88
C ASN A 101 -9.90 11.91 4.31
N LYS A 102 -9.53 10.84 3.60
CA LYS A 102 -8.32 10.04 3.81
C LYS A 102 -7.34 10.33 2.68
N SER A 103 -6.25 11.04 2.96
CA SER A 103 -5.21 11.28 1.98
C SER A 103 -4.57 9.96 1.54
N SER A 104 -4.74 9.58 0.28
CA SER A 104 -4.18 8.37 -0.31
C SER A 104 -3.59 8.62 -1.70
N GLY A 105 -2.54 7.84 -2.04
CA GLY A 105 -1.99 7.76 -3.39
C GLY A 105 -2.78 6.78 -4.28
N LEU A 106 -2.25 6.49 -5.46
CA LEU A 106 -2.84 5.54 -6.42
C LEU A 106 -2.32 4.10 -6.30
N MET A 107 -1.33 3.86 -5.44
CA MET A 107 -0.60 2.60 -5.40
C MET A 107 -1.52 1.41 -5.11
N ASP A 108 -2.33 1.52 -4.08
CA ASP A 108 -3.17 0.43 -3.61
C ASP A 108 -4.28 0.09 -4.62
N GLN A 109 -4.91 1.11 -5.20
CA GLN A 109 -5.94 0.95 -6.21
C GLN A 109 -5.41 0.28 -7.47
N ILE A 110 -4.23 0.71 -7.97
CA ILE A 110 -3.61 0.09 -9.14
C ILE A 110 -3.22 -1.36 -8.83
N ALA A 111 -2.61 -1.63 -7.67
CA ALA A 111 -2.24 -2.99 -7.28
C ALA A 111 -3.47 -3.92 -7.20
N CYS A 112 -4.57 -3.45 -6.61
CA CYS A 112 -5.83 -4.21 -6.54
C CYS A 112 -6.46 -4.43 -7.93
N ALA A 113 -6.36 -3.43 -8.81
CA ALA A 113 -6.96 -3.52 -10.14
C ALA A 113 -6.17 -4.42 -11.10
N VAL A 114 -4.84 -4.39 -11.03
CA VAL A 114 -3.93 -5.16 -11.90
C VAL A 114 -3.77 -6.60 -11.41
N GLY A 115 -3.54 -6.79 -10.11
CA GLY A 115 -3.12 -8.08 -9.54
C GLY A 115 -1.67 -8.43 -9.87
N GLY A 116 -1.18 -9.54 -9.31
CA GLY A 116 0.21 -9.91 -9.42
C GLY A 116 1.14 -8.99 -8.62
N ALA A 117 2.43 -9.02 -8.90
CA ALA A 117 3.36 -8.00 -8.48
C ALA A 117 3.37 -6.88 -9.53
N VAL A 118 3.32 -5.63 -9.08
CA VAL A 118 3.20 -4.47 -9.97
C VAL A 118 4.28 -3.46 -9.65
N TYR A 119 5.10 -3.16 -10.65
CA TYR A 119 5.98 -2.01 -10.62
C TYR A 119 5.19 -0.76 -11.02
N MET A 120 5.39 0.33 -10.29
CA MET A 120 4.72 1.60 -10.56
C MET A 120 5.73 2.74 -10.55
N ASP A 121 5.72 3.57 -11.58
CA ASP A 121 6.55 4.78 -11.66
C ASP A 121 5.65 6.03 -11.60
N PHE A 122 5.85 6.83 -10.54
CA PHE A 122 5.16 8.09 -10.28
C PHE A 122 6.00 9.32 -10.65
N LYS A 123 7.07 9.15 -11.40
CA LYS A 123 7.97 10.26 -11.79
C LYS A 123 7.27 11.29 -12.64
N THR A 124 6.41 10.88 -13.57
CA THR A 124 5.65 11.79 -14.40
C THR A 124 4.55 12.45 -13.58
N ASP A 125 4.51 13.79 -13.60
CA ASP A 125 3.53 14.55 -12.84
C ASP A 125 2.10 14.31 -13.34
N GLY A 126 1.20 14.02 -12.43
CA GLY A 126 -0.21 13.75 -12.75
C GLY A 126 -0.48 12.43 -13.48
N ASP A 127 0.56 11.63 -13.78
CA ASP A 127 0.40 10.31 -14.38
C ASP A 127 1.22 9.24 -13.65
N VAL A 128 0.84 7.98 -13.87
CA VAL A 128 1.55 6.80 -13.37
C VAL A 128 1.71 5.80 -14.49
N THR A 129 2.91 5.29 -14.66
CA THR A 129 3.12 4.11 -15.50
C THR A 129 3.27 2.88 -14.61
N PHE A 130 2.79 1.73 -15.08
CA PHE A 130 2.89 0.50 -14.33
C PHE A 130 3.05 -0.69 -15.26
N GLU A 131 3.69 -1.73 -14.75
CA GLU A 131 3.85 -3.02 -15.43
C GLU A 131 3.76 -4.15 -14.40
N SER A 132 3.24 -5.30 -14.82
CA SER A 132 3.24 -6.52 -14.01
C SER A 132 4.54 -7.28 -14.20
N PHE A 133 5.01 -7.91 -13.12
CA PHE A 133 6.16 -8.82 -13.15
C PHE A 133 5.94 -9.97 -12.17
N ASP A 134 6.76 -11.00 -12.26
CA ASP A 134 6.65 -12.17 -11.39
C ASP A 134 7.61 -12.07 -10.20
N LEU A 135 7.11 -12.43 -9.02
CA LEU A 135 7.93 -12.68 -7.84
C LEU A 135 8.00 -14.19 -7.60
N PRO A 136 9.15 -14.83 -7.82
CA PRO A 136 9.25 -16.28 -7.88
C PRO A 136 9.38 -16.94 -6.50
N PHE A 137 8.67 -16.44 -5.48
CA PHE A 137 8.74 -16.97 -4.12
C PHE A 137 8.30 -18.44 -4.05
N ARG A 138 7.07 -18.71 -4.51
CA ARG A 138 6.47 -20.04 -4.42
C ARG A 138 7.25 -21.09 -5.22
N SER A 139 7.71 -20.75 -6.42
CA SER A 139 8.51 -21.66 -7.25
C SER A 139 9.88 -21.98 -6.68
N ASN A 140 10.38 -21.15 -5.75
CA ASN A 140 11.64 -21.35 -5.05
C ASN A 140 11.49 -21.82 -3.60
N GLY A 141 10.28 -22.29 -3.20
CA GLY A 141 10.04 -22.86 -1.88
C GLY A 141 9.96 -21.82 -0.76
N TYR A 142 9.45 -20.62 -1.06
CA TYR A 142 9.21 -19.57 -0.08
C TYR A 142 7.73 -19.25 0.06
N THR A 143 7.29 -19.07 1.28
CA THR A 143 5.94 -18.63 1.65
C THR A 143 5.98 -17.23 2.25
N MET A 144 5.01 -16.40 1.88
CA MET A 144 4.79 -15.09 2.49
C MET A 144 3.87 -15.21 3.70
N ILE A 145 4.25 -14.52 4.79
CA ILE A 145 3.46 -14.46 6.02
C ILE A 145 3.31 -13.00 6.43
N LEU A 146 2.07 -12.61 6.67
CA LEU A 146 1.71 -11.31 7.19
C LEU A 146 1.42 -11.42 8.68
N ILE A 147 2.04 -10.55 9.48
CA ILE A 147 1.82 -10.47 10.92
C ILE A 147 1.23 -9.10 11.24
N ASN A 148 -0.04 -9.10 11.69
CA ASN A 148 -0.67 -7.91 12.23
C ASN A 148 -0.23 -7.73 13.69
N THR A 149 0.40 -6.61 13.99
CA THR A 149 0.93 -6.33 15.33
C THR A 149 -0.13 -5.89 16.34
N GLY A 150 -1.39 -5.76 15.90
CA GLY A 150 -2.54 -5.50 16.77
C GLY A 150 -2.73 -4.03 17.20
N LYS A 151 -1.90 -3.09 16.72
CA LYS A 151 -2.14 -1.66 16.91
C LYS A 151 -2.79 -1.06 15.67
N GLY A 152 -3.88 -0.33 15.89
CA GLY A 152 -4.56 0.45 14.85
C GLY A 152 -3.80 1.73 14.50
N HIS A 153 -4.14 2.28 13.34
CA HIS A 153 -3.59 3.53 12.80
C HIS A 153 -4.31 4.79 13.32
N ALA A 154 -5.08 4.68 14.40
CA ALA A 154 -5.79 5.82 14.95
C ALA A 154 -4.76 6.90 15.33
N ASP A 155 -4.90 8.06 14.72
CA ASP A 155 -4.14 9.29 15.03
C ASP A 155 -2.65 9.31 14.62
N LEU A 156 -2.26 8.60 13.53
CA LEU A 156 -0.90 8.63 12.98
C LEU A 156 -0.75 9.57 11.77
N SER A 157 -1.73 10.44 11.52
CA SER A 157 -1.73 11.33 10.36
C SER A 157 -0.51 12.27 10.33
N ALA A 158 -0.06 12.74 11.51
CA ALA A 158 1.12 13.60 11.63
C ALA A 158 2.40 12.86 11.20
N GLU A 159 2.57 11.61 11.64
CA GLU A 159 3.73 10.78 11.32
C GLU A 159 3.79 10.46 9.81
N TYR A 160 2.66 10.09 9.21
CA TYR A 160 2.58 9.84 7.78
C TYR A 160 2.85 11.11 6.96
N SER A 161 2.32 12.26 7.37
CA SER A 161 2.52 13.54 6.68
C SER A 161 3.96 14.05 6.81
N ALA A 162 4.66 13.76 7.91
CA ALA A 162 6.04 14.19 8.13
C ALA A 162 7.00 13.58 7.09
N ILE A 163 6.77 12.36 6.61
CA ILE A 163 7.64 11.70 5.62
C ILE A 163 7.77 12.54 4.34
N PRO A 164 6.68 12.78 3.58
CA PRO A 164 6.77 13.57 2.36
C PRO A 164 7.17 15.03 2.60
N LEU A 165 6.73 15.65 3.70
CA LEU A 165 7.08 17.03 4.01
C LEU A 165 8.60 17.22 4.21
N GLU A 166 9.24 16.31 4.92
CA GLU A 166 10.70 16.34 5.11
C GLU A 166 11.44 16.07 3.79
N MET A 167 11.00 15.12 2.99
CA MET A 167 11.57 14.86 1.67
C MET A 167 11.41 16.06 0.72
N TYR A 168 10.26 16.74 0.74
CA TYR A 168 10.05 17.98 -0.03
C TYR A 168 10.96 19.12 0.45
N SER A 169 11.22 19.26 1.75
CA SER A 169 12.13 20.30 2.25
C SER A 169 13.55 20.12 1.72
N VAL A 170 14.02 18.87 1.61
CA VAL A 170 15.32 18.56 1.01
C VAL A 170 15.31 18.84 -0.50
N ALA A 171 14.28 18.43 -1.22
CA ALA A 171 14.16 18.73 -2.65
C ALA A 171 14.21 20.24 -2.91
N GLN A 172 13.49 21.04 -2.13
CA GLN A 172 13.51 22.52 -2.23
C GLN A 172 14.91 23.09 -1.95
N SER A 173 15.64 22.55 -0.98
CA SER A 173 17.03 22.97 -0.70
C SER A 173 17.96 22.69 -1.88
N LEU A 174 17.65 21.66 -2.69
CA LEU A 174 18.36 21.32 -3.91
C LEU A 174 17.84 22.08 -5.15
N GLY A 175 16.90 23.02 -4.97
CA GLY A 175 16.29 23.78 -6.07
C GLY A 175 15.31 22.96 -6.92
N CYS A 176 14.83 21.83 -6.43
CA CYS A 176 13.92 20.92 -7.13
C CYS A 176 12.55 20.88 -6.46
N ARG A 177 11.52 20.50 -7.22
CA ARG A 177 10.17 20.33 -6.68
C ARG A 177 10.02 19.02 -5.91
N ARG A 178 10.62 17.95 -6.41
CA ARG A 178 10.57 16.60 -5.84
C ARG A 178 11.95 15.94 -5.91
N LEU A 179 12.21 14.98 -5.04
CA LEU A 179 13.49 14.22 -5.05
C LEU A 179 13.73 13.45 -6.37
N CYS A 180 12.67 13.06 -7.08
CA CYS A 180 12.80 12.39 -8.37
C CYS A 180 13.26 13.32 -9.52
N ASP A 181 13.29 14.63 -9.29
CA ASP A 181 13.76 15.63 -10.24
C ASP A 181 15.28 15.88 -10.10
N THR A 182 15.94 15.22 -9.13
CA THR A 182 17.38 15.28 -8.88
C THR A 182 17.95 13.85 -8.70
N THR A 183 19.22 13.73 -8.38
CA THR A 183 19.92 12.44 -8.24
C THR A 183 20.50 12.26 -6.85
N LYS A 184 20.72 11.01 -6.44
CA LYS A 184 21.41 10.67 -5.20
C LYS A 184 22.80 11.31 -5.13
N GLN A 185 23.52 11.38 -6.27
CA GLN A 185 24.86 11.99 -6.32
C GLN A 185 24.79 13.50 -6.07
N GLU A 186 23.82 14.21 -6.67
CA GLU A 186 23.59 15.64 -6.41
C GLU A 186 23.24 15.90 -4.95
N PHE A 187 22.36 15.08 -4.36
CA PHE A 187 22.07 15.14 -2.93
C PHE A 187 23.32 14.99 -2.09
N LEU A 188 24.15 13.96 -2.33
CA LEU A 188 25.37 13.72 -1.56
C LEU A 188 26.43 14.84 -1.73
N ASN A 189 26.53 15.40 -2.91
CA ASN A 189 27.49 16.48 -3.20
C ASN A 189 27.10 17.79 -2.48
N ASN A 190 25.82 18.01 -2.20
CA ASN A 190 25.31 19.23 -1.60
C ASN A 190 24.83 19.03 -0.14
N ILE A 191 25.15 17.90 0.49
CA ILE A 191 24.61 17.53 1.81
C ILE A 191 24.88 18.57 2.90
N THR A 192 26.01 19.28 2.83
CA THR A 192 26.40 20.32 3.78
C THR A 192 25.60 21.63 3.62
N GLU A 193 25.00 21.84 2.45
CA GLU A 193 24.22 23.03 2.13
C GLU A 193 22.73 22.85 2.37
N ILE A 194 22.27 21.59 2.54
CA ILE A 194 20.88 21.27 2.74
C ILE A 194 20.42 21.74 4.12
N LYS A 195 19.44 22.63 4.11
CA LYS A 195 18.77 23.10 5.33
C LYS A 195 17.65 22.12 5.68
N GLY A 196 17.81 21.40 6.77
CA GLY A 196 16.83 20.44 7.24
C GLY A 196 17.26 19.81 8.56
N ASN A 197 16.41 18.95 9.10
CA ASN A 197 16.78 18.13 10.25
C ASN A 197 17.46 16.83 9.79
N ASP A 198 18.15 16.15 10.66
CA ASP A 198 18.86 14.90 10.37
C ASP A 198 17.93 13.83 9.83
N ARG A 199 16.68 13.76 10.31
CA ARG A 199 15.67 12.81 9.86
C ARG A 199 15.29 13.04 8.39
N ALA A 200 15.22 14.29 7.93
CA ALA A 200 14.96 14.60 6.51
C ALA A 200 16.08 14.08 5.60
N LEU A 201 17.33 14.16 6.04
CA LEU A 201 18.48 13.61 5.32
C LEU A 201 18.41 12.08 5.25
N LEU A 202 18.11 11.41 6.37
CA LEU A 202 17.95 9.95 6.44
C LEU A 202 16.80 9.48 5.54
N ARG A 203 15.64 10.13 5.58
CA ARG A 203 14.49 9.83 4.72
C ARG A 203 14.79 10.03 3.24
N THR A 204 15.61 11.03 2.90
CA THR A 204 16.07 11.25 1.52
C THR A 204 17.00 10.14 1.05
N LEU A 205 17.94 9.68 1.90
CA LEU A 205 18.77 8.51 1.59
C LEU A 205 17.92 7.26 1.39
N HIS A 206 16.90 7.06 2.23
CA HIS A 206 15.94 5.97 2.04
C HIS A 206 15.30 6.05 0.65
N PHE A 207 14.78 7.22 0.27
CA PHE A 207 14.12 7.42 -1.02
C PHE A 207 14.99 6.97 -2.20
N TYR A 208 16.23 7.44 -2.31
CA TYR A 208 17.11 7.06 -3.41
C TYR A 208 17.48 5.57 -3.37
N ASN A 209 17.84 5.06 -2.19
CA ASN A 209 18.21 3.66 -2.03
C ASN A 209 17.04 2.72 -2.31
N GLU A 210 15.79 3.10 -1.95
CA GLU A 210 14.62 2.30 -2.21
C GLU A 210 14.28 2.24 -3.70
N ASN A 211 14.40 3.34 -4.43
CA ASN A 211 14.23 3.33 -5.89
C ASN A 211 15.24 2.39 -6.57
N GLU A 212 16.51 2.40 -6.14
CA GLU A 212 17.52 1.48 -6.65
C GLU A 212 17.14 0.00 -6.37
N ARG A 213 16.62 -0.30 -5.16
CA ARG A 213 16.19 -1.65 -4.78
C ARG A 213 14.98 -2.11 -5.58
N VAL A 214 13.98 -1.25 -5.75
CA VAL A 214 12.78 -1.54 -6.55
C VAL A 214 13.16 -1.88 -7.99
N GLU A 215 14.04 -1.07 -8.61
CA GLU A 215 14.54 -1.34 -9.96
C GLU A 215 15.33 -2.67 -10.05
N CYS A 216 16.06 -3.02 -9.01
CA CYS A 216 16.78 -4.30 -8.95
C CYS A 216 15.79 -5.47 -8.88
N VAL A 217 14.78 -5.41 -7.99
CA VAL A 217 13.76 -6.46 -7.84
C VAL A 217 12.98 -6.65 -9.13
N ARG A 218 12.54 -5.54 -9.76
CA ARG A 218 11.79 -5.59 -11.02
C ARG A 218 12.52 -6.33 -12.14
N LYS A 219 13.83 -6.18 -12.21
CA LYS A 219 14.69 -6.74 -13.29
C LYS A 219 15.26 -8.11 -12.97
N SER A 220 15.15 -8.57 -11.73
CA SER A 220 15.76 -9.82 -11.29
C SER A 220 14.80 -10.99 -11.34
N ASN A 221 15.32 -12.14 -11.78
CA ASN A 221 14.70 -13.45 -11.63
C ASN A 221 15.43 -14.32 -10.58
N ASP A 222 16.47 -13.79 -9.95
CA ASP A 222 17.26 -14.46 -8.94
C ASP A 222 16.61 -14.25 -7.56
N ILE A 223 16.14 -15.34 -6.95
CA ILE A 223 15.46 -15.31 -5.65
C ILE A 223 16.34 -14.75 -4.55
N GLU A 224 17.60 -15.09 -4.50
CA GLU A 224 18.54 -14.63 -3.46
C GLU A 224 18.77 -13.11 -3.59
N GLN A 225 18.88 -12.62 -4.81
CA GLN A 225 18.97 -11.18 -5.06
C GLN A 225 17.69 -10.45 -4.65
N ILE A 226 16.52 -10.99 -4.97
CA ILE A 226 15.22 -10.41 -4.58
C ILE A 226 15.09 -10.37 -3.05
N LEU A 227 15.39 -11.48 -2.36
CA LEU A 227 15.33 -11.54 -0.89
C LEU A 227 16.31 -10.54 -0.26
N SER A 228 17.54 -10.45 -0.77
CA SER A 228 18.53 -9.48 -0.30
C SER A 228 18.04 -8.03 -0.45
N MET A 229 17.33 -7.70 -1.54
CA MET A 229 16.75 -6.35 -1.70
C MET A 229 15.61 -6.09 -0.72
N ILE A 230 14.76 -7.09 -0.46
CA ILE A 230 13.67 -7.00 0.53
C ILE A 230 14.23 -6.81 1.94
N GLU A 231 15.25 -7.55 2.32
CA GLU A 231 15.95 -7.40 3.60
C GLU A 231 16.54 -6.01 3.77
N LYS A 232 17.32 -5.54 2.77
CA LYS A 232 17.89 -4.19 2.76
C LYS A 232 16.82 -3.10 2.80
N SER A 233 15.65 -3.33 2.19
CA SER A 233 14.51 -2.43 2.27
C SER A 233 13.95 -2.39 3.71
N GLY A 234 13.86 -3.53 4.38
CA GLY A 234 13.46 -3.63 5.78
C GLY A 234 14.40 -2.86 6.73
N HIS A 235 15.70 -3.06 6.58
CA HIS A 235 16.73 -2.32 7.34
C HIS A 235 16.65 -0.82 7.06
N SER A 236 16.53 -0.43 5.79
CA SER A 236 16.40 0.98 5.41
C SER A 236 15.12 1.64 5.95
N SER A 237 14.01 0.90 6.04
CA SER A 237 12.78 1.37 6.69
C SER A 237 13.01 1.64 8.19
N TRP A 238 13.75 0.77 8.87
CA TRP A 238 14.04 0.92 10.30
C TRP A 238 15.05 2.03 10.56
N GLU A 239 16.17 2.03 9.84
CA GLU A 239 17.33 2.89 10.11
C GLU A 239 17.16 4.31 9.52
N LEU A 240 16.64 4.41 8.29
CA LEU A 240 16.62 5.64 7.52
C LEU A 240 15.23 6.28 7.44
N LEU A 241 14.20 5.53 7.03
CA LEU A 241 12.83 6.07 6.96
C LEU A 241 12.25 6.28 8.35
N GLN A 242 12.62 5.41 9.29
CA GLN A 242 12.20 5.43 10.70
C GLN A 242 10.68 5.35 10.86
N ASN A 243 10.06 4.43 10.11
CA ASN A 243 8.62 4.18 10.14
C ASN A 243 8.23 2.89 10.88
N CYS A 244 9.14 2.31 11.69
CA CYS A 244 8.86 1.13 12.51
C CYS A 244 8.36 1.45 13.92
N TRP A 245 8.36 2.72 14.33
CA TRP A 245 7.91 3.21 15.63
C TRP A 245 7.42 4.66 15.52
N CYS A 246 6.67 5.14 16.54
CA CYS A 246 6.14 6.50 16.59
C CYS A 246 6.85 7.30 17.68
N GLU A 247 7.17 8.56 17.41
CA GLU A 247 7.81 9.46 18.36
C GLU A 247 6.95 9.64 19.62
N GLY A 248 5.65 9.87 19.46
CA GLY A 248 4.69 10.02 20.57
C GLY A 248 4.43 8.73 21.37
N ALA A 249 4.89 7.57 20.88
CA ALA A 249 4.66 6.27 21.49
C ALA A 249 5.94 5.41 21.55
N TYR A 250 7.07 6.00 21.88
CA TYR A 250 8.39 5.38 21.83
C TYR A 250 8.54 4.11 22.68
N LYS A 251 7.68 3.88 23.68
CA LYS A 251 7.65 2.66 24.49
C LYS A 251 6.81 1.53 23.85
N GLU A 252 6.03 1.82 22.84
CA GLU A 252 5.07 0.91 22.23
C GLU A 252 5.50 0.51 20.81
N GLN A 253 6.56 -0.28 20.71
CA GLN A 253 7.23 -0.61 19.47
C GLN A 253 6.84 -2.01 18.95
N ARG A 254 5.54 -2.26 18.73
CA ARG A 254 5.05 -3.59 18.34
C ARG A 254 5.59 -4.06 17.00
N ILE A 255 5.75 -3.17 16.00
CA ILE A 255 6.38 -3.49 14.70
C ILE A 255 7.84 -3.89 14.93
N THR A 256 8.60 -3.10 15.69
CA THR A 256 10.01 -3.37 15.98
C THR A 256 10.20 -4.72 16.69
N VAL A 257 9.33 -5.02 17.66
CA VAL A 257 9.31 -6.33 18.34
C VAL A 257 9.01 -7.45 17.36
N ALA A 258 8.03 -7.28 16.46
CA ALA A 258 7.69 -8.28 15.46
C ALA A 258 8.84 -8.53 14.48
N LEU A 259 9.53 -7.49 14.03
CA LEU A 259 10.71 -7.61 13.16
C LEU A 259 11.87 -8.30 13.87
N ALA A 260 12.18 -7.91 15.11
CA ALA A 260 13.26 -8.50 15.88
C ALA A 260 13.02 -10.00 16.13
N LEU A 261 11.81 -10.37 16.58
CA LEU A 261 11.45 -11.79 16.79
C LEU A 261 11.44 -12.58 15.47
N SER A 262 11.00 -11.95 14.38
CA SER A 262 11.02 -12.59 13.05
C SER A 262 12.43 -12.93 12.63
N ASN A 263 13.38 -11.99 12.76
CA ASN A 263 14.79 -12.24 12.43
C ASN A 263 15.37 -13.37 13.28
N GLU A 264 15.09 -13.42 14.59
CA GLU A 264 15.54 -14.51 15.47
C GLU A 264 14.93 -15.87 15.08
N PHE A 265 13.65 -15.91 14.69
CA PHE A 265 12.96 -17.16 14.35
C PHE A 265 13.25 -17.67 12.94
N ILE A 266 13.52 -16.78 12.01
CA ILE A 266 13.88 -17.08 10.62
C ILE A 266 15.34 -17.56 10.56
N GLY A 267 16.23 -16.92 11.32
CA GLY A 267 17.68 -17.15 11.27
C GLY A 267 18.29 -16.64 9.97
N HIS A 268 19.59 -16.86 9.83
CA HIS A 268 20.39 -16.25 8.74
C HIS A 268 19.94 -16.69 7.33
N ASP A 269 19.58 -17.97 7.16
CA ASP A 269 19.33 -18.54 5.81
C ASP A 269 17.85 -18.89 5.60
N GLY A 270 16.97 -18.54 6.55
CA GLY A 270 15.58 -18.98 6.52
C GLY A 270 14.63 -18.11 5.72
N GLY A 271 15.05 -16.90 5.35
CA GLY A 271 14.25 -15.91 4.65
C GLY A 271 14.49 -14.50 5.18
N VAL A 272 13.55 -13.60 4.94
CA VAL A 272 13.67 -12.18 5.26
C VAL A 272 12.36 -11.62 5.80
N CYS A 273 12.44 -10.48 6.52
CA CYS A 273 11.23 -9.75 6.93
C CYS A 273 11.42 -8.24 6.81
N ARG A 274 10.29 -7.54 6.70
CA ARG A 274 10.26 -6.08 6.68
C ARG A 274 8.92 -5.53 7.19
N VAL A 275 8.90 -4.26 7.57
CA VAL A 275 7.63 -3.55 7.76
C VAL A 275 6.86 -3.50 6.43
N HIS A 276 5.54 -3.68 6.48
CA HIS A 276 4.67 -3.65 5.30
C HIS A 276 3.78 -2.40 5.32
N GLY A 277 3.62 -1.76 4.13
CA GLY A 277 2.87 -0.51 4.00
C GLY A 277 3.58 0.69 4.63
N GLY A 278 2.81 1.67 5.08
CA GLY A 278 3.32 2.93 5.60
C GLY A 278 4.09 2.85 6.92
N GLY A 279 3.96 1.75 7.64
CA GLY A 279 4.63 1.58 8.94
C GLY A 279 3.92 2.29 10.09
N PHE A 280 4.67 2.69 11.11
CA PHE A 280 4.27 3.29 12.40
C PHE A 280 3.34 2.40 13.23
N ALA A 281 2.40 1.70 12.60
CA ALA A 281 1.53 0.67 13.15
C ALA A 281 1.20 -0.37 12.04
N GLY A 282 0.41 -1.39 12.35
CA GLY A 282 -0.11 -2.35 11.39
C GLY A 282 0.72 -3.61 11.26
N VAL A 283 1.29 -3.88 10.09
CA VAL A 283 1.77 -5.21 9.73
C VAL A 283 3.25 -5.27 9.34
N ILE A 284 3.85 -6.44 9.53
CA ILE A 284 5.11 -6.83 8.89
C ILE A 284 4.87 -7.94 7.89
N LEU A 285 5.72 -8.02 6.88
CA LEU A 285 5.78 -9.09 5.90
C LEU A 285 7.06 -9.91 6.15
N ALA A 286 6.90 -11.23 6.23
CA ALA A 286 8.00 -12.18 6.20
C ALA A 286 7.90 -13.05 4.96
N VAL A 287 9.02 -13.30 4.29
CA VAL A 287 9.17 -14.23 3.16
C VAL A 287 10.15 -15.30 3.62
N ILE A 288 9.65 -16.49 3.90
CA ILE A 288 10.42 -17.53 4.58
C ILE A 288 10.37 -18.87 3.84
N LYS A 289 11.40 -19.70 4.01
CA LYS A 289 11.44 -21.06 3.46
C LYS A 289 10.25 -21.88 3.98
N ASP A 290 9.65 -22.66 3.08
CA ASP A 290 8.48 -23.49 3.38
C ASP A 290 8.71 -24.44 4.57
N SER A 291 9.93 -24.93 4.74
CA SER A 291 10.32 -25.78 5.86
C SER A 291 10.20 -25.12 7.24
N LEU A 292 10.24 -23.79 7.31
CA LEU A 292 10.17 -23.03 8.57
C LEU A 292 8.77 -22.54 8.89
N VAL A 293 7.84 -22.57 7.94
CA VAL A 293 6.52 -21.94 8.05
C VAL A 293 5.75 -22.36 9.29
N SER A 294 5.67 -23.67 9.58
CA SER A 294 4.88 -24.15 10.73
C SER A 294 5.45 -23.62 12.04
N SER A 295 6.75 -23.81 12.26
CA SER A 295 7.42 -23.39 13.49
C SER A 295 7.40 -21.87 13.67
N TYR A 296 7.59 -21.11 12.57
CA TYR A 296 7.52 -19.65 12.60
C TYR A 296 6.12 -19.16 12.96
N VAL A 297 5.08 -19.71 12.30
CA VAL A 297 3.69 -19.35 12.58
C VAL A 297 3.32 -19.65 14.04
N ASP A 298 3.74 -20.79 14.60
CA ASP A 298 3.46 -21.14 15.98
C ASP A 298 4.13 -20.17 16.97
N LYS A 299 5.40 -19.85 16.75
CA LYS A 299 6.15 -18.89 17.58
C LYS A 299 5.56 -17.47 17.52
N MET A 300 5.27 -16.97 16.32
CA MET A 300 4.70 -15.64 16.15
C MET A 300 3.26 -15.57 16.68
N SER A 301 2.48 -16.65 16.55
CA SER A 301 1.11 -16.72 17.08
C SER A 301 1.07 -16.69 18.61
N ALA A 302 2.10 -17.19 19.28
CA ALA A 302 2.21 -17.10 20.73
C ALA A 302 2.38 -15.66 21.25
N VAL A 303 2.87 -14.74 20.39
CA VAL A 303 3.11 -13.33 20.75
C VAL A 303 2.03 -12.40 20.19
N PHE A 304 1.54 -12.67 18.98
CA PHE A 304 0.65 -11.78 18.24
C PHE A 304 -0.76 -12.34 18.00
N ASP A 305 -1.12 -13.45 18.63
CA ASP A 305 -2.33 -14.22 18.42
C ASP A 305 -2.43 -14.91 17.03
N ARG A 306 -3.03 -16.09 17.01
CA ARG A 306 -3.15 -16.91 15.78
C ARG A 306 -3.93 -16.22 14.66
N SER A 307 -4.92 -15.42 15.00
CA SER A 307 -5.73 -14.66 14.03
C SER A 307 -4.96 -13.56 13.30
N ASN A 308 -3.86 -13.10 13.90
CA ASN A 308 -3.01 -12.02 13.39
C ASN A 308 -1.82 -12.51 12.55
N VAL A 309 -1.57 -13.83 12.49
CA VAL A 309 -0.47 -14.43 11.71
C VAL A 309 -1.08 -15.22 10.55
N ARG A 310 -0.89 -14.72 9.32
CA ARG A 310 -1.56 -15.25 8.14
C ARG A 310 -0.59 -15.56 7.03
N ARG A 311 -0.72 -16.73 6.44
CA ARG A 311 -0.11 -17.03 5.13
C ARG A 311 -0.87 -16.25 4.07
N ILE A 312 -0.14 -15.66 3.13
CA ILE A 312 -0.70 -14.95 2.00
C ILE A 312 -0.03 -15.40 0.71
N ASP A 313 -0.75 -15.27 -0.38
CA ASP A 313 -0.26 -15.48 -1.74
C ASP A 313 -0.53 -14.24 -2.59
N ILE A 314 0.32 -14.02 -3.60
CA ILE A 314 0.07 -12.99 -4.62
C ILE A 314 -0.95 -13.56 -5.61
N ARG A 315 -2.12 -12.94 -5.66
CA ARG A 315 -3.16 -13.30 -6.62
C ARG A 315 -2.74 -12.79 -8.01
N PRO A 316 -2.67 -13.65 -9.04
CA PRO A 316 -2.10 -13.28 -10.34
C PRO A 316 -2.98 -12.34 -11.17
N TYR A 317 -4.22 -12.12 -10.79
CA TYR A 317 -5.17 -11.23 -11.47
C TYR A 317 -5.90 -10.34 -10.46
N GLY A 318 -6.16 -9.11 -10.86
CA GLY A 318 -6.85 -8.10 -10.06
C GLY A 318 -8.35 -8.06 -10.33
N LEU A 319 -8.81 -6.92 -10.84
CA LEU A 319 -10.21 -6.69 -11.20
C LEU A 319 -10.56 -7.48 -12.48
N VAL A 320 -11.36 -8.53 -12.35
CA VAL A 320 -11.78 -9.37 -13.48
C VAL A 320 -13.26 -9.69 -13.38
N LYS A 321 -13.91 -9.76 -14.52
CA LYS A 321 -15.24 -10.32 -14.66
C LYS A 321 -15.12 -11.85 -14.74
N VAL A 322 -15.71 -12.54 -13.79
CA VAL A 322 -15.84 -13.99 -13.86
C VAL A 322 -17.00 -14.28 -14.80
N LYS A 323 -16.71 -14.82 -15.98
CA LYS A 323 -17.73 -15.38 -16.84
C LYS A 323 -18.16 -16.71 -16.24
N ASP A 324 -19.43 -17.02 -16.35
CA ASP A 324 -19.97 -18.30 -15.90
C ASP A 324 -19.06 -19.44 -16.40
N MET A 325 -18.48 -20.17 -15.43
CA MET A 325 -17.68 -21.34 -15.70
C MET A 325 -18.60 -22.51 -16.10
#